data_22ad3e87b87e3be246223133171948cf
#
_entry.id   22ad3e87b87e3be246223133171948cf
#
_cell.length_a   1.000
_cell.length_b   1.000
_cell.length_c   1.000
_cell.angle_alpha   90.00
_cell.angle_beta   90.00
_cell.angle_gamma   90.00
#
_symmetry.space_group_name_H-M   'P 1'
#
loop_
_entity.id
_entity.type
_entity.pdbx_description
1 polymer ?
#
loop_
_entity_poly.entity_id
_entity_poly.type
_entity_poly.pdbx_seq_one_letter_code
_entity_poly.pdbx_strand_id
1 'polypeptide(L)'
;MTAISLRSTLIGAAVALGLSTPVAALAETWDMPTPYPDTNLHTIVVRQFADDVKAATNGKIQITVHSNGSLIKHPEIKRAVQSGQAQLGEVLISSWANEDPLYGLDSVPFLATDFASSKKLYEVSKPYLEKKLERQRLKLLYSIPWPPQGLYVKEEIASVADLKGQKFRAYNPATTRIAELAGAVPTKIEAAEVAQAFGTGIVTAMITSAATGVDTKAWDFVKDYYDIQAWLPRNMVFVSAEVWKGLDAATQKAVQEAAAKAEAKGWAEWEKKTADLNKTLADNGMKVLAPTPAIKDGFAAIGKTMTEEWMKAAGADGEAIVAAYKK
;
A
#
# COMPACT_ATOMS: atom_id res chain seq x y z
N MET A 1 89.51 37.53 32.06
CA MET A 1 88.63 36.67 32.90
C MET A 1 87.23 36.86 32.35
N THR A 2 86.78 35.91 31.54
CA THR A 2 85.58 36.04 30.71
C THR A 2 84.51 35.08 31.27
N ALA A 3 83.36 35.65 31.69
CA ALA A 3 82.22 34.87 32.20
C ALA A 3 81.33 34.50 31.04
N ILE A 4 81.06 33.18 30.85
CA ILE A 4 80.14 32.61 29.86
C ILE A 4 78.81 32.41 30.54
N SER A 5 77.80 33.12 30.02
CA SER A 5 76.38 32.99 30.41
C SER A 5 75.68 31.91 29.58
N LEU A 6 75.21 30.83 30.24
CA LEU A 6 74.33 29.82 29.64
C LEU A 6 72.90 30.31 29.67
N ARG A 7 72.29 30.48 28.49
CA ARG A 7 70.85 30.66 28.32
C ARG A 7 70.19 29.33 28.05
N SER A 8 69.38 28.85 29.00
CA SER A 8 68.54 27.68 28.84
C SER A 8 67.26 28.05 28.05
N THR A 9 67.08 27.44 26.90
CA THR A 9 65.87 27.61 26.06
C THR A 9 64.87 26.50 26.44
N LEU A 10 63.79 26.86 27.10
CA LEU A 10 62.61 26.00 27.35
C LEU A 10 61.78 25.93 26.09
N ILE A 11 61.75 24.76 25.44
CA ILE A 11 60.81 24.44 24.32
C ILE A 11 59.51 23.95 24.95
N GLY A 12 58.51 24.80 24.97
CA GLY A 12 57.13 24.43 25.34
C GLY A 12 56.45 23.68 24.21
N ALA A 13 56.20 22.38 24.40
CA ALA A 13 55.37 21.59 23.50
C ALA A 13 53.88 21.96 23.71
N ALA A 14 53.28 22.72 22.80
CA ALA A 14 51.83 22.94 22.77
C ALA A 14 51.13 21.72 22.19
N VAL A 15 50.47 20.94 23.04
CA VAL A 15 49.55 19.86 22.63
C VAL A 15 48.28 20.50 22.16
N ALA A 16 48.07 20.58 20.84
CA ALA A 16 46.82 21.00 20.23
C ALA A 16 45.81 19.85 20.39
N LEU A 17 44.94 19.92 21.39
CA LEU A 17 43.72 19.12 21.45
C LEU A 17 42.80 19.56 20.32
N GLY A 18 42.78 18.80 19.22
CA GLY A 18 41.83 18.96 18.16
C GLY A 18 40.42 18.63 18.67
N LEU A 19 39.65 19.65 19.03
CA LEU A 19 38.21 19.53 19.23
C LEU A 19 37.57 19.25 17.84
N SER A 20 37.37 17.95 17.52
CA SER A 20 36.50 17.54 16.42
C SER A 20 35.05 17.90 16.80
N THR A 21 34.61 19.08 16.43
CA THR A 21 33.19 19.39 16.46
C THR A 21 32.48 18.40 15.55
N PRO A 22 31.46 17.67 16.04
CA PRO A 22 30.66 16.86 15.14
C PRO A 22 30.01 17.79 14.13
N VAL A 23 30.35 17.65 12.86
CA VAL A 23 29.61 18.26 11.77
C VAL A 23 28.23 17.66 11.84
N ALA A 24 27.24 18.41 12.29
CA ALA A 24 25.84 18.01 12.22
C ALA A 24 25.55 17.72 10.74
N ALA A 25 25.38 16.47 10.38
CA ALA A 25 24.95 16.11 9.06
C ALA A 25 23.61 16.81 8.80
N LEU A 26 23.51 17.60 7.73
CA LEU A 26 22.27 18.25 7.35
C LEU A 26 21.19 17.15 7.20
N ALA A 27 20.04 17.42 7.82
CA ALA A 27 18.90 16.49 7.72
C ALA A 27 18.46 16.41 6.24
N GLU A 28 18.33 15.20 5.73
CA GLU A 28 17.80 14.94 4.40
C GLU A 28 16.28 14.83 4.50
N THR A 29 15.56 15.67 3.77
CA THR A 29 14.09 15.66 3.73
C THR A 29 13.62 14.83 2.55
N TRP A 30 12.74 13.86 2.82
CA TRP A 30 12.13 12.99 1.83
C TRP A 30 10.64 13.26 1.73
N ASP A 31 10.14 13.43 0.52
CA ASP A 31 8.71 13.54 0.24
C ASP A 31 8.11 12.16 0.01
N MET A 32 6.98 11.90 0.68
CA MET A 32 6.24 10.64 0.60
C MET A 32 4.76 10.90 0.31
N PRO A 33 4.33 10.95 -0.95
CA PRO A 33 2.92 11.00 -1.29
C PRO A 33 2.22 9.68 -0.96
N THR A 34 0.99 9.78 -0.40
CA THR A 34 0.02 8.70 -0.19
C THR A 34 -1.36 9.13 -0.68
N PRO A 35 -2.15 8.23 -1.31
CA PRO A 35 -3.43 8.61 -1.89
C PRO A 35 -4.59 8.71 -0.90
N TYR A 36 -4.40 8.31 0.37
CA TYR A 36 -5.49 8.18 1.34
C TYR A 36 -5.53 9.33 2.36
N PRO A 37 -6.72 9.58 2.97
CA PRO A 37 -6.86 10.62 3.99
C PRO A 37 -6.11 10.27 5.28
N ASP A 38 -5.87 11.28 6.13
CA ASP A 38 -5.14 11.12 7.39
C ASP A 38 -5.79 10.15 8.37
N THR A 39 -7.10 9.95 8.27
CA THR A 39 -7.87 9.01 9.11
C THR A 39 -7.69 7.55 8.69
N ASN A 40 -7.22 7.28 7.48
CA ASN A 40 -7.01 5.92 6.98
C ASN A 40 -5.81 5.26 7.68
N LEU A 41 -5.94 3.97 8.02
CA LEU A 41 -4.89 3.24 8.74
C LEU A 41 -3.59 3.15 7.93
N HIS A 42 -3.65 3.07 6.61
CA HIS A 42 -2.45 3.11 5.76
C HIS A 42 -1.66 4.40 5.99
N THR A 43 -2.33 5.56 5.95
CA THR A 43 -1.69 6.86 6.21
C THR A 43 -1.19 6.98 7.64
N ILE A 44 -1.93 6.47 8.63
CA ILE A 44 -1.51 6.43 10.03
C ILE A 44 -0.22 5.61 10.20
N VAL A 45 -0.13 4.44 9.55
CA VAL A 45 1.07 3.59 9.58
C VAL A 45 2.24 4.26 8.87
N VAL A 46 1.99 4.93 7.74
CA VAL A 46 3.02 5.70 7.00
C VAL A 46 3.59 6.84 7.86
N ARG A 47 2.75 7.59 8.59
CA ARG A 47 3.21 8.65 9.50
C ARG A 47 4.03 8.08 10.65
N GLN A 48 3.60 6.97 11.25
CA GLN A 48 4.37 6.30 12.29
C GLN A 48 5.72 5.78 11.75
N PHE A 49 5.75 5.24 10.53
CA PHE A 49 6.99 4.84 9.87
C PHE A 49 7.93 6.05 9.69
N ALA A 50 7.41 7.21 9.27
CA ALA A 50 8.19 8.43 9.13
C ALA A 50 8.82 8.88 10.47
N ASP A 51 8.04 8.83 11.56
CA ASP A 51 8.52 9.16 12.91
C ASP A 51 9.57 8.15 13.40
N ASP A 52 9.34 6.84 13.16
CA ASP A 52 10.28 5.79 13.53
C ASP A 52 11.62 5.92 12.78
N VAL A 53 11.59 6.25 11.47
CA VAL A 53 12.80 6.52 10.67
C VAL A 53 13.54 7.74 11.21
N LYS A 54 12.83 8.84 11.49
CA LYS A 54 13.45 10.04 12.08
C LYS A 54 14.15 9.72 13.39
N ALA A 55 13.49 8.98 14.28
CA ALA A 55 14.06 8.59 15.57
C ALA A 55 15.28 7.65 15.40
N ALA A 56 15.15 6.61 14.58
CA ALA A 56 16.20 5.61 14.36
C ALA A 56 17.45 6.16 13.64
N THR A 57 17.29 7.24 12.87
CA THR A 57 18.38 7.92 12.16
C THR A 57 18.91 9.16 12.90
N ASN A 58 18.47 9.41 14.14
CA ASN A 58 18.79 10.63 14.90
C ASN A 58 18.50 11.91 14.11
N GLY A 59 17.39 11.92 13.34
CA GLY A 59 16.97 13.05 12.53
C GLY A 59 17.71 13.23 11.22
N LYS A 60 18.64 12.33 10.85
CA LYS A 60 19.35 12.38 9.56
C LYS A 60 18.38 12.30 8.38
N ILE A 61 17.33 11.48 8.50
CA ILE A 61 16.26 11.39 7.50
C ILE A 61 14.96 11.89 8.14
N GLN A 62 14.30 12.82 7.46
CA GLN A 62 12.98 13.34 7.83
C GLN A 62 12.02 13.14 6.65
N ILE A 63 10.94 12.36 6.88
CA ILE A 63 9.95 12.05 5.84
C ILE A 63 8.75 12.97 6.03
N THR A 64 8.44 13.75 4.99
CA THR A 64 7.22 14.57 4.91
C THR A 64 6.13 13.76 4.20
N VAL A 65 5.08 13.39 4.93
CA VAL A 65 3.96 12.61 4.39
C VAL A 65 2.90 13.54 3.81
N HIS A 66 2.61 13.39 2.53
CA HIS A 66 1.59 14.12 1.79
C HIS A 66 0.38 13.23 1.54
N SER A 67 -0.63 13.35 2.41
CA SER A 67 -1.85 12.53 2.37
C SER A 67 -2.86 12.98 1.32
N ASN A 68 -3.85 12.15 1.07
CA ASN A 68 -5.01 12.42 0.21
C ASN A 68 -4.66 12.85 -1.22
N GLY A 69 -3.52 12.36 -1.75
CA GLY A 69 -3.04 12.74 -3.08
C GLY A 69 -2.78 14.23 -3.25
N SER A 70 -2.42 14.95 -2.15
CA SER A 70 -2.22 16.40 -2.15
C SER A 70 -0.98 16.85 -2.93
N LEU A 71 0.12 16.08 -2.88
CA LEU A 71 1.33 16.38 -3.63
C LEU A 71 1.29 15.74 -5.03
N ILE A 72 1.00 14.44 -5.09
CA ILE A 72 1.01 13.64 -6.32
C ILE A 72 -0.20 12.71 -6.29
N LYS A 73 -0.95 12.64 -7.38
CA LYS A 73 -2.11 11.75 -7.50
C LYS A 73 -1.68 10.28 -7.60
N HIS A 74 -2.50 9.37 -7.06
CA HIS A 74 -2.19 7.94 -6.99
C HIS A 74 -1.60 7.34 -8.27
N PRO A 75 -2.15 7.55 -9.47
CA PRO A 75 -1.59 6.98 -10.70
C PRO A 75 -0.18 7.44 -11.03
N GLU A 76 0.23 8.61 -10.51
CA GLU A 76 1.53 9.24 -10.81
C GLU A 76 2.62 8.92 -9.77
N ILE A 77 2.25 8.44 -8.57
CA ILE A 77 3.19 8.27 -7.44
C ILE A 77 4.37 7.38 -7.83
N LYS A 78 4.12 6.21 -8.43
CA LYS A 78 5.19 5.28 -8.80
C LYS A 78 6.19 5.93 -9.76
N ARG A 79 5.69 6.61 -10.79
CA ARG A 79 6.52 7.32 -11.77
C ARG A 79 7.30 8.47 -11.13
N ALA A 80 6.69 9.21 -10.22
CA ALA A 80 7.34 10.31 -9.51
C ALA A 80 8.54 9.83 -8.69
N VAL A 81 8.42 8.70 -8.01
CA VAL A 81 9.54 8.09 -7.26
C VAL A 81 10.62 7.57 -8.21
N GLN A 82 10.24 6.96 -9.34
CA GLN A 82 11.20 6.51 -10.35
C GLN A 82 11.99 7.64 -10.99
N SER A 83 11.40 8.83 -11.11
CA SER A 83 12.02 10.03 -11.70
C SER A 83 12.70 10.94 -10.67
N GLY A 84 12.63 10.61 -9.37
CA GLY A 84 13.24 11.40 -8.30
C GLY A 84 12.44 12.64 -7.88
N GLN A 85 11.18 12.77 -8.32
CA GLN A 85 10.28 13.86 -7.88
C GLN A 85 9.80 13.66 -6.43
N ALA A 86 9.80 12.42 -5.95
CA ALA A 86 9.61 12.04 -4.56
C ALA A 86 10.60 10.93 -4.22
N GLN A 87 11.00 10.84 -2.95
CA GLN A 87 11.97 9.82 -2.50
C GLN A 87 11.28 8.48 -2.22
N LEU A 88 10.09 8.55 -1.63
CA LEU A 88 9.25 7.39 -1.32
C LEU A 88 7.86 7.55 -1.93
N GLY A 89 7.09 6.46 -1.88
CA GLY A 89 5.68 6.50 -2.23
C GLY A 89 4.93 5.32 -1.64
N GLU A 90 3.64 5.53 -1.39
CA GLU A 90 2.69 4.49 -1.06
C GLU A 90 1.68 4.34 -2.19
N VAL A 91 1.42 3.10 -2.61
CA VAL A 91 0.49 2.80 -3.69
C VAL A 91 -0.22 1.46 -3.48
N LEU A 92 -1.43 1.34 -4.02
CA LEU A 92 -2.09 0.06 -4.21
C LEU A 92 -1.42 -0.65 -5.39
N ILE A 93 -0.68 -1.74 -5.13
CA ILE A 93 0.17 -2.38 -6.14
C ILE A 93 -0.61 -2.88 -7.36
N SER A 94 -1.81 -3.41 -7.16
CA SER A 94 -2.66 -3.94 -8.23
C SER A 94 -3.12 -2.90 -9.27
N SER A 95 -2.93 -1.60 -9.00
CA SER A 95 -3.18 -0.54 -9.99
C SER A 95 -2.26 -0.65 -11.22
N TRP A 96 -1.13 -1.33 -11.11
CA TRP A 96 -0.16 -1.55 -12.19
C TRP A 96 -0.14 -3.00 -12.71
N ALA A 97 -1.20 -3.78 -12.48
CA ALA A 97 -1.31 -5.15 -12.98
C ALA A 97 -1.20 -5.26 -14.51
N ASN A 98 -1.47 -4.20 -15.25
CA ASN A 98 -1.24 -4.14 -16.71
C ASN A 98 0.24 -4.07 -17.10
N GLU A 99 1.13 -3.64 -16.20
CA GLU A 99 2.58 -3.61 -16.46
C GLU A 99 3.23 -4.98 -16.19
N ASP A 100 2.76 -5.66 -15.15
CA ASP A 100 3.20 -7.01 -14.79
C ASP A 100 2.07 -7.75 -14.04
N PRO A 101 1.69 -8.96 -14.45
CA PRO A 101 0.62 -9.73 -13.82
C PRO A 101 0.84 -9.98 -12.32
N LEU A 102 2.10 -10.05 -11.86
CA LEU A 102 2.42 -10.26 -10.44
C LEU A 102 1.94 -9.12 -9.54
N TYR A 103 1.81 -7.92 -10.06
CA TYR A 103 1.23 -6.80 -9.33
C TYR A 103 -0.27 -6.98 -9.07
N GLY A 104 -0.95 -7.80 -9.87
CA GLY A 104 -2.38 -8.13 -9.72
C GLY A 104 -2.67 -9.36 -8.88
N LEU A 105 -1.64 -10.09 -8.41
CA LEU A 105 -1.79 -11.37 -7.72
C LEU A 105 -2.72 -11.31 -6.51
N ASP A 106 -2.60 -10.26 -5.69
CA ASP A 106 -3.39 -10.06 -4.47
C ASP A 106 -4.84 -9.66 -4.72
N SER A 107 -5.17 -9.39 -5.97
CA SER A 107 -6.52 -9.01 -6.42
C SER A 107 -7.18 -10.08 -7.28
N VAL A 108 -6.60 -11.29 -7.34
CA VAL A 108 -7.24 -12.47 -7.94
C VAL A 108 -8.34 -12.94 -6.98
N PRO A 109 -9.63 -12.88 -7.37
CA PRO A 109 -10.71 -13.19 -6.45
C PRO A 109 -10.67 -14.63 -5.97
N PHE A 110 -10.90 -14.82 -4.66
CA PHE A 110 -10.95 -16.11 -3.97
C PHE A 110 -9.66 -16.93 -3.99
N LEU A 111 -8.53 -16.35 -4.35
CA LEU A 111 -7.22 -16.96 -4.18
C LEU A 111 -6.76 -16.92 -2.72
N ALA A 112 -6.91 -15.76 -2.06
CA ALA A 112 -6.64 -15.57 -0.63
C ALA A 112 -7.71 -14.61 -0.06
N THR A 113 -8.53 -15.09 0.87
CA THR A 113 -9.76 -14.42 1.33
C THR A 113 -9.73 -13.99 2.79
N ASP A 114 -8.68 -14.33 3.51
CA ASP A 114 -8.43 -13.96 4.91
C ASP A 114 -7.00 -13.49 5.11
N PHE A 115 -6.71 -12.90 6.29
CA PHE A 115 -5.39 -12.34 6.59
C PHE A 115 -4.28 -13.40 6.59
N ALA A 116 -4.54 -14.61 7.08
CA ALA A 116 -3.53 -15.67 7.15
C ALA A 116 -3.15 -16.15 5.74
N SER A 117 -4.14 -16.46 4.90
CA SER A 117 -3.92 -16.86 3.50
C SER A 117 -3.30 -15.75 2.67
N SER A 118 -3.72 -14.48 2.86
CA SER A 118 -3.11 -13.32 2.20
C SER A 118 -1.66 -13.11 2.62
N LYS A 119 -1.33 -13.32 3.91
CA LYS A 119 0.05 -13.21 4.40
C LYS A 119 0.93 -14.31 3.79
N LYS A 120 0.47 -15.55 3.77
CA LYS A 120 1.18 -16.66 3.12
C LYS A 120 1.42 -16.38 1.63
N LEU A 121 0.40 -15.88 0.91
CA LEU A 121 0.52 -15.51 -0.50
C LEU A 121 1.55 -14.38 -0.69
N TYR A 122 1.56 -13.39 0.19
CA TYR A 122 2.56 -12.32 0.18
C TYR A 122 3.97 -12.87 0.39
N GLU A 123 4.19 -13.68 1.42
CA GLU A 123 5.51 -14.22 1.76
C GLU A 123 6.12 -15.01 0.59
N VAL A 124 5.34 -15.88 -0.06
CA VAL A 124 5.83 -16.66 -1.21
C VAL A 124 6.03 -15.82 -2.48
N SER A 125 5.29 -14.73 -2.64
CA SER A 125 5.39 -13.84 -3.82
C SER A 125 6.40 -12.70 -3.65
N LYS A 126 6.74 -12.33 -2.42
CA LYS A 126 7.61 -11.18 -2.10
C LYS A 126 8.94 -11.18 -2.85
N PRO A 127 9.70 -12.29 -2.96
CA PRO A 127 10.97 -12.27 -3.71
C PRO A 127 10.81 -11.96 -5.18
N TYR A 128 9.70 -12.40 -5.80
CA TYR A 128 9.38 -12.10 -7.20
C TYR A 128 9.02 -10.63 -7.37
N LEU A 129 8.22 -10.08 -6.44
CA LEU A 129 7.82 -8.68 -6.42
C LEU A 129 9.05 -7.77 -6.27
N GLU A 130 9.93 -8.05 -5.30
CA GLU A 130 11.17 -7.29 -5.08
C GLU A 130 12.03 -7.25 -6.34
N LYS A 131 12.24 -8.39 -7.00
CA LYS A 131 13.00 -8.47 -8.25
C LYS A 131 12.39 -7.65 -9.39
N LYS A 132 11.04 -7.59 -9.48
CA LYS A 132 10.35 -6.75 -10.48
C LYS A 132 10.53 -5.27 -10.18
N LEU A 133 10.38 -4.87 -8.91
CA LEU A 133 10.56 -3.48 -8.48
C LEU A 133 12.01 -2.99 -8.66
N GLU A 134 13.01 -3.84 -8.37
CA GLU A 134 14.42 -3.51 -8.58
C GLU A 134 14.72 -3.18 -10.06
N ARG A 135 14.16 -3.95 -10.99
CA ARG A 135 14.27 -3.66 -12.43
C ARG A 135 13.63 -2.33 -12.82
N GLN A 136 12.68 -1.87 -12.03
CA GLN A 136 12.00 -0.58 -12.18
C GLN A 136 12.65 0.55 -11.34
N ARG A 137 13.86 0.32 -10.81
CA ARG A 137 14.60 1.27 -9.98
C ARG A 137 13.88 1.65 -8.68
N LEU A 138 13.15 0.70 -8.10
CA LEU A 138 12.44 0.85 -6.84
C LEU A 138 12.92 -0.22 -5.84
N LYS A 139 12.98 0.14 -4.57
CA LYS A 139 13.23 -0.77 -3.46
C LYS A 139 11.96 -0.90 -2.62
N LEU A 140 11.41 -2.11 -2.51
CA LEU A 140 10.32 -2.39 -1.58
C LEU A 140 10.81 -2.21 -0.14
N LEU A 141 10.10 -1.44 0.64
CA LEU A 141 10.32 -1.31 2.08
C LEU A 141 9.37 -2.22 2.87
N TYR A 142 8.06 -2.12 2.63
CA TYR A 142 7.06 -2.98 3.25
C TYR A 142 5.76 -3.02 2.45
N SER A 143 4.89 -3.97 2.79
CA SER A 143 3.56 -4.10 2.19
C SER A 143 2.54 -4.51 3.24
N ILE A 144 1.38 -3.84 3.27
CA ILE A 144 0.29 -4.13 4.19
C ILE A 144 -1.03 -4.31 3.44
N PRO A 145 -1.91 -5.23 3.90
CA PRO A 145 -3.17 -5.50 3.22
C PRO A 145 -4.21 -4.43 3.52
N TRP A 146 -5.24 -4.39 2.71
CA TRP A 146 -6.55 -3.84 3.03
C TRP A 146 -7.42 -4.93 3.65
N PRO A 147 -8.49 -4.56 4.37
CA PRO A 147 -9.54 -5.52 4.75
C PRO A 147 -10.13 -6.24 3.54
N PRO A 148 -10.77 -7.41 3.74
CA PRO A 148 -11.42 -8.14 2.67
C PRO A 148 -12.38 -7.26 1.88
N GLN A 149 -12.45 -7.51 0.56
CA GLN A 149 -13.29 -6.71 -0.34
C GLN A 149 -14.72 -7.26 -0.37
N GLY A 150 -15.69 -6.34 -0.26
CA GLY A 150 -17.13 -6.58 -0.32
C GLY A 150 -17.81 -5.74 -1.39
N LEU A 151 -19.05 -6.06 -1.70
CA LEU A 151 -19.84 -5.44 -2.74
C LEU A 151 -20.80 -4.39 -2.16
N TYR A 152 -20.75 -3.19 -2.69
CA TYR A 152 -21.64 -2.08 -2.37
C TYR A 152 -22.61 -1.83 -3.51
N VAL A 153 -23.90 -1.74 -3.19
CA VAL A 153 -24.97 -1.46 -4.15
C VAL A 153 -26.02 -0.50 -3.55
N LYS A 154 -26.71 0.24 -4.42
CA LYS A 154 -27.79 1.15 -4.00
C LYS A 154 -29.03 0.40 -3.56
N GLU A 155 -29.31 -0.74 -4.15
CA GLU A 155 -30.46 -1.58 -3.89
C GLU A 155 -30.02 -3.04 -3.77
N GLU A 156 -30.74 -3.79 -2.94
CA GLU A 156 -30.46 -5.21 -2.70
C GLU A 156 -30.51 -6.03 -3.99
N ILE A 157 -29.55 -6.91 -4.18
CA ILE A 157 -29.47 -7.81 -5.32
C ILE A 157 -29.64 -9.27 -4.88
N ALA A 158 -30.21 -10.11 -5.73
CA ALA A 158 -30.37 -11.52 -5.49
C ALA A 158 -29.19 -12.35 -6.02
N SER A 159 -28.54 -11.87 -7.11
CA SER A 159 -27.46 -12.56 -7.81
C SER A 159 -26.51 -11.58 -8.51
N VAL A 160 -25.37 -12.08 -8.99
CA VAL A 160 -24.42 -11.29 -9.79
C VAL A 160 -25.04 -10.81 -11.11
N ALA A 161 -26.06 -11.50 -11.64
CA ALA A 161 -26.75 -11.10 -12.86
C ALA A 161 -27.47 -9.72 -12.71
N ASP A 162 -27.81 -9.33 -11.50
CA ASP A 162 -28.47 -8.03 -11.21
C ASP A 162 -27.50 -6.84 -11.35
N LEU A 163 -26.19 -7.11 -11.46
CA LEU A 163 -25.20 -6.08 -11.78
C LEU A 163 -25.16 -5.72 -13.27
N LYS A 164 -25.85 -6.47 -14.15
CA LYS A 164 -25.86 -6.22 -15.59
C LYS A 164 -26.32 -4.81 -15.91
N GLY A 165 -25.49 -4.07 -16.65
CA GLY A 165 -25.75 -2.69 -17.05
C GLY A 165 -25.56 -1.65 -15.94
N GLN A 166 -25.29 -2.06 -14.70
CA GLN A 166 -24.97 -1.11 -13.62
C GLN A 166 -23.66 -0.39 -13.89
N LYS A 167 -23.59 0.88 -13.54
CA LYS A 167 -22.36 1.69 -13.60
C LYS A 167 -21.47 1.32 -12.44
N PHE A 168 -20.40 0.59 -12.70
CA PHE A 168 -19.57 -0.02 -11.67
C PHE A 168 -18.25 0.75 -11.45
N ARG A 169 -17.98 1.16 -10.24
CA ARG A 169 -16.68 1.74 -9.89
C ARG A 169 -15.60 0.66 -9.92
N ALA A 170 -14.60 0.84 -10.78
CA ALA A 170 -13.38 0.08 -10.78
C ALA A 170 -12.22 0.95 -10.24
N TYR A 171 -11.24 0.35 -9.54
CA TYR A 171 -10.05 1.05 -9.06
C TYR A 171 -8.74 0.43 -9.57
N ASN A 172 -8.83 -0.77 -10.15
CA ASN A 172 -7.69 -1.48 -10.74
C ASN A 172 -8.17 -2.39 -11.88
N PRO A 173 -7.26 -3.01 -12.65
CA PRO A 173 -7.64 -3.93 -13.73
C PRO A 173 -8.51 -5.10 -13.28
N ALA A 174 -8.28 -5.66 -12.08
CA ALA A 174 -9.09 -6.76 -11.58
C ALA A 174 -10.55 -6.36 -11.35
N THR A 175 -10.81 -5.21 -10.73
CA THR A 175 -12.19 -4.71 -10.53
C THR A 175 -12.86 -4.30 -11.82
N THR A 176 -12.11 -3.83 -12.83
CA THR A 176 -12.61 -3.64 -14.20
C THR A 176 -13.07 -4.97 -14.79
N ARG A 177 -12.23 -6.02 -14.68
CA ARG A 177 -12.56 -7.34 -15.22
C ARG A 177 -13.74 -7.99 -14.52
N ILE A 178 -13.86 -7.84 -13.20
CA ILE A 178 -15.05 -8.30 -12.44
C ILE A 178 -16.31 -7.65 -12.99
N ALA A 179 -16.31 -6.33 -13.19
CA ALA A 179 -17.46 -5.61 -13.72
C ALA A 179 -17.86 -6.11 -15.13
N GLU A 180 -16.87 -6.31 -16.01
CA GLU A 180 -17.11 -6.86 -17.37
C GLU A 180 -17.73 -8.25 -17.31
N LEU A 181 -17.19 -9.16 -16.50
CA LEU A 181 -17.69 -10.52 -16.36
C LEU A 181 -19.07 -10.58 -15.72
N ALA A 182 -19.42 -9.61 -14.87
CA ALA A 182 -20.75 -9.44 -14.31
C ALA A 182 -21.73 -8.73 -15.28
N GLY A 183 -21.26 -8.31 -16.46
CA GLY A 183 -22.06 -7.54 -17.42
C GLY A 183 -22.33 -6.10 -17.01
N ALA A 184 -21.64 -5.57 -16.00
CA ALA A 184 -21.69 -4.18 -15.57
C ALA A 184 -20.79 -3.29 -16.46
N VAL A 185 -20.94 -1.96 -16.33
CA VAL A 185 -20.16 -0.97 -17.09
C VAL A 185 -19.10 -0.36 -16.16
N PRO A 186 -17.81 -0.74 -16.28
CA PRO A 186 -16.77 -0.25 -15.40
C PRO A 186 -16.39 1.20 -15.72
N THR A 187 -16.17 1.98 -14.67
CA THR A 187 -15.57 3.32 -14.73
C THR A 187 -14.46 3.42 -13.69
N LYS A 188 -13.27 3.80 -14.11
CA LYS A 188 -12.13 3.96 -13.17
C LYS A 188 -12.32 5.24 -12.35
N ILE A 189 -12.41 5.08 -11.02
CA ILE A 189 -12.57 6.16 -10.05
C ILE A 189 -11.58 5.92 -8.89
N GLU A 190 -10.73 6.90 -8.62
CA GLU A 190 -9.78 6.85 -7.50
C GLU A 190 -10.50 7.00 -6.14
N ALA A 191 -9.85 6.56 -5.05
CA ALA A 191 -10.47 6.51 -3.73
C ALA A 191 -11.03 7.86 -3.26
N ALA A 192 -10.30 8.95 -3.50
CA ALA A 192 -10.71 10.31 -3.11
C ALA A 192 -11.93 10.85 -3.88
N GLU A 193 -12.31 10.22 -5.00
CA GLU A 193 -13.38 10.67 -5.90
C GLU A 193 -14.68 9.86 -5.73
N VAL A 194 -14.64 8.79 -4.90
CA VAL A 194 -15.76 7.83 -4.77
C VAL A 194 -17.06 8.51 -4.37
N ALA A 195 -17.07 9.33 -3.31
CA ALA A 195 -18.29 9.99 -2.83
C ALA A 195 -18.92 10.88 -3.92
N GLN A 196 -18.08 11.65 -4.63
CA GLN A 196 -18.56 12.51 -5.73
C GLN A 196 -19.12 11.69 -6.90
N ALA A 197 -18.45 10.59 -7.28
CA ALA A 197 -18.87 9.75 -8.40
C ALA A 197 -20.23 9.08 -8.13
N PHE A 198 -20.49 8.65 -6.90
CA PHE A 198 -21.81 8.14 -6.49
C PHE A 198 -22.85 9.23 -6.39
N GLY A 199 -22.50 10.40 -5.82
CA GLY A 199 -23.42 11.54 -5.69
C GLY A 199 -23.89 12.08 -7.04
N THR A 200 -23.04 12.06 -8.06
CA THR A 200 -23.38 12.49 -9.43
C THR A 200 -23.97 11.36 -10.30
N GLY A 201 -24.04 10.12 -9.79
CA GLY A 201 -24.57 8.97 -10.53
C GLY A 201 -23.65 8.48 -11.66
N ILE A 202 -22.36 8.86 -11.65
CA ILE A 202 -21.33 8.30 -12.55
C ILE A 202 -21.16 6.81 -12.28
N VAL A 203 -21.27 6.40 -11.02
CA VAL A 203 -21.28 4.99 -10.60
C VAL A 203 -22.44 4.71 -9.64
N THR A 204 -22.89 3.44 -9.59
CA THR A 204 -24.02 2.99 -8.76
C THR A 204 -23.69 1.77 -7.93
N ALA A 205 -22.59 1.08 -8.23
CA ALA A 205 -22.09 -0.07 -7.52
C ALA A 205 -20.57 -0.05 -7.46
N MET A 206 -19.98 -0.74 -6.48
CA MET A 206 -18.53 -0.94 -6.37
C MET A 206 -18.20 -2.20 -5.57
N ILE A 207 -17.01 -2.76 -5.79
CA ILE A 207 -16.40 -3.73 -4.90
C ILE A 207 -15.18 -3.09 -4.25
N THR A 208 -15.15 -3.03 -2.91
CA THR A 208 -14.07 -2.42 -2.14
C THR A 208 -14.14 -2.87 -0.67
N SER A 209 -13.15 -2.50 0.15
CA SER A 209 -13.15 -2.84 1.57
C SER A 209 -14.16 -2.01 2.39
N ALA A 210 -14.52 -2.52 3.56
CA ALA A 210 -15.29 -1.76 4.55
C ALA A 210 -14.55 -0.48 4.99
N ALA A 211 -13.19 -0.49 4.99
CA ALA A 211 -12.40 0.69 5.28
C ALA A 211 -12.64 1.84 4.29
N THR A 212 -12.65 1.54 2.99
CA THR A 212 -13.01 2.55 1.98
C THR A 212 -14.45 3.03 2.18
N GLY A 213 -15.36 2.13 2.53
CA GLY A 213 -16.75 2.52 2.83
C GLY A 213 -16.84 3.51 3.99
N VAL A 214 -16.09 3.30 5.06
CA VAL A 214 -16.03 4.22 6.22
C VAL A 214 -15.37 5.54 5.83
N ASP A 215 -14.22 5.51 5.16
CA ASP A 215 -13.49 6.72 4.74
C ASP A 215 -14.32 7.65 3.85
N THR A 216 -15.13 7.06 2.96
CA THR A 216 -15.95 7.80 2.01
C THR A 216 -17.38 8.07 2.51
N LYS A 217 -17.72 7.61 3.72
CA LYS A 217 -19.08 7.65 4.29
C LYS A 217 -20.08 7.03 3.32
N ALA A 218 -19.82 5.78 2.93
CA ALA A 218 -20.62 5.10 1.90
C ALA A 218 -22.11 5.06 2.19
N TRP A 219 -22.53 5.13 3.46
CA TRP A 219 -23.92 5.20 3.90
C TRP A 219 -24.68 6.44 3.38
N ASP A 220 -23.99 7.49 2.94
CA ASP A 220 -24.63 8.68 2.36
C ASP A 220 -25.14 8.44 0.93
N PHE A 221 -24.65 7.38 0.23
CA PHE A 221 -24.95 7.19 -1.19
C PHE A 221 -25.26 5.74 -1.63
N VAL A 222 -25.00 4.73 -0.79
CA VAL A 222 -25.38 3.32 -1.00
C VAL A 222 -26.02 2.75 0.25
N LYS A 223 -26.87 1.73 0.11
CA LYS A 223 -27.62 1.17 1.23
C LYS A 223 -27.09 -0.18 1.69
N ASP A 224 -26.62 -1.01 0.76
CA ASP A 224 -26.35 -2.39 1.00
C ASP A 224 -24.86 -2.69 0.79
N TYR A 225 -24.26 -3.42 1.74
CA TYR A 225 -22.91 -3.95 1.69
C TYR A 225 -22.96 -5.46 1.89
N TYR A 226 -22.56 -6.20 0.86
CA TYR A 226 -22.39 -7.65 0.95
C TYR A 226 -20.96 -7.98 1.32
N ASP A 227 -20.75 -8.60 2.48
CA ASP A 227 -19.43 -9.04 2.97
C ASP A 227 -19.00 -10.34 2.27
N ILE A 228 -18.63 -10.23 1.00
CA ILE A 228 -18.24 -11.38 0.18
C ILE A 228 -16.82 -11.86 0.42
N GLN A 229 -15.97 -11.09 1.08
CA GLN A 229 -14.58 -11.41 1.43
C GLN A 229 -13.78 -11.95 0.24
N ALA A 230 -13.87 -11.25 -0.89
CA ALA A 230 -13.40 -11.76 -2.17
C ALA A 230 -11.86 -11.84 -2.29
N TRP A 231 -11.12 -10.90 -1.72
CA TRP A 231 -9.65 -10.85 -1.65
C TRP A 231 -9.20 -9.75 -0.69
N LEU A 232 -7.91 -9.70 -0.36
CA LEU A 232 -7.28 -8.63 0.42
C LEU A 232 -6.15 -7.99 -0.41
N PRO A 233 -6.42 -6.90 -1.15
CA PRO A 233 -5.38 -6.23 -1.91
C PRO A 233 -4.37 -5.57 -0.98
N ARG A 234 -3.14 -5.32 -1.47
CA ARG A 234 -2.09 -4.72 -0.65
C ARG A 234 -1.61 -3.39 -1.20
N ASN A 235 -1.35 -2.48 -0.27
CA ASN A 235 -0.45 -1.37 -0.55
C ASN A 235 0.99 -1.81 -0.39
N MET A 236 1.87 -1.17 -1.13
CA MET A 236 3.30 -1.22 -0.90
C MET A 236 3.86 0.17 -0.68
N VAL A 237 4.86 0.24 0.20
CA VAL A 237 5.72 1.40 0.38
C VAL A 237 7.08 1.07 -0.20
N PHE A 238 7.58 1.96 -1.05
CA PHE A 238 8.85 1.80 -1.73
C PHE A 238 9.63 3.11 -1.75
N VAL A 239 10.93 2.99 -1.91
CA VAL A 239 11.88 4.08 -2.05
C VAL A 239 12.57 4.01 -3.41
N SER A 240 12.99 5.15 -3.95
CA SER A 240 13.88 5.18 -5.13
C SER A 240 15.15 4.36 -4.86
N ALA A 241 15.49 3.47 -5.79
CA ALA A 241 16.70 2.66 -5.65
C ALA A 241 17.98 3.51 -5.65
N GLU A 242 17.96 4.68 -6.25
CA GLU A 242 19.07 5.65 -6.24
C GLU A 242 19.24 6.26 -4.84
N VAL A 243 18.14 6.78 -4.26
CA VAL A 243 18.12 7.28 -2.87
C VAL A 243 18.57 6.20 -1.91
N TRP A 244 18.05 4.98 -2.05
CA TRP A 244 18.42 3.85 -1.21
C TRP A 244 19.92 3.53 -1.24
N LYS A 245 20.52 3.49 -2.43
CA LYS A 245 21.93 3.20 -2.63
C LYS A 245 22.85 4.31 -2.10
N GLY A 246 22.36 5.54 -2.00
CA GLY A 246 23.08 6.67 -1.42
C GLY A 246 23.23 6.59 0.12
N LEU A 247 22.44 5.75 0.78
CA LEU A 247 22.49 5.60 2.23
C LEU A 247 23.65 4.72 2.66
N ASP A 248 24.28 5.06 3.80
CA ASP A 248 25.20 4.15 4.47
C ASP A 248 24.48 2.92 5.07
N ALA A 249 25.21 1.84 5.34
CA ALA A 249 24.66 0.57 5.80
C ALA A 249 23.90 0.69 7.13
N ALA A 250 24.34 1.56 8.05
CA ALA A 250 23.66 1.76 9.33
C ALA A 250 22.31 2.45 9.13
N THR A 251 22.26 3.45 8.26
CA THR A 251 21.02 4.16 7.90
C THR A 251 20.06 3.23 7.16
N GLN A 252 20.54 2.42 6.19
CA GLN A 252 19.70 1.41 5.51
C GLN A 252 19.08 0.43 6.51
N LYS A 253 19.87 -0.05 7.47
CA LYS A 253 19.39 -0.96 8.52
C LYS A 253 18.32 -0.30 9.37
N ALA A 254 18.52 0.94 9.82
CA ALA A 254 17.54 1.68 10.61
C ALA A 254 16.19 1.85 9.86
N VAL A 255 16.23 2.20 8.58
CA VAL A 255 15.03 2.32 7.74
C VAL A 255 14.34 0.96 7.55
N GLN A 256 15.10 -0.13 7.35
CA GLN A 256 14.54 -1.48 7.22
C GLN A 256 13.86 -1.96 8.50
N GLU A 257 14.44 -1.69 9.67
CA GLU A 257 13.85 -2.04 10.97
C GLU A 257 12.55 -1.27 11.22
N ALA A 258 12.52 0.03 10.89
CA ALA A 258 11.29 0.84 10.94
C ALA A 258 10.24 0.32 9.96
N ALA A 259 10.63 -0.09 8.75
CA ALA A 259 9.75 -0.67 7.74
C ALA A 259 9.15 -2.02 8.21
N ALA A 260 9.95 -2.90 8.79
CA ALA A 260 9.48 -4.18 9.35
C ALA A 260 8.47 -3.97 10.50
N LYS A 261 8.71 -2.97 11.36
CA LYS A 261 7.78 -2.58 12.42
C LYS A 261 6.46 -2.06 11.86
N ALA A 262 6.51 -1.21 10.81
CA ALA A 262 5.34 -0.68 10.13
C ALA A 262 4.53 -1.81 9.45
N GLU A 263 5.20 -2.76 8.78
CA GLU A 263 4.56 -3.94 8.15
C GLU A 263 3.82 -4.76 9.21
N ALA A 264 4.49 -5.14 10.29
CA ALA A 264 3.89 -5.95 11.35
C ALA A 264 2.67 -5.25 12.00
N LYS A 265 2.79 -3.94 12.27
CA LYS A 265 1.71 -3.13 12.82
C LYS A 265 0.52 -3.05 11.86
N GLY A 266 0.77 -2.77 10.57
CA GLY A 266 -0.29 -2.62 9.57
C GLY A 266 -1.10 -3.91 9.40
N TRP A 267 -0.45 -5.08 9.35
CA TRP A 267 -1.13 -6.37 9.31
C TRP A 267 -2.00 -6.61 10.54
N ALA A 268 -1.44 -6.46 11.74
CA ALA A 268 -2.16 -6.71 13.00
C ALA A 268 -3.35 -5.76 13.21
N GLU A 269 -3.17 -4.47 12.91
CA GLU A 269 -4.22 -3.46 13.11
C GLU A 269 -5.37 -3.63 12.12
N TRP A 270 -5.12 -3.96 10.83
CA TRP A 270 -6.20 -4.23 9.89
C TRP A 270 -6.99 -5.48 10.24
N GLU A 271 -6.32 -6.57 10.62
CA GLU A 271 -7.00 -7.79 11.08
C GLU A 271 -7.92 -7.48 12.26
N LYS A 272 -7.42 -6.77 13.27
CA LYS A 272 -8.18 -6.39 14.46
C LYS A 272 -9.38 -5.47 14.14
N LYS A 273 -9.21 -4.51 13.22
CA LYS A 273 -10.21 -3.48 12.95
C LYS A 273 -11.30 -3.91 11.96
N THR A 274 -11.11 -5.01 11.22
CA THR A 274 -12.05 -5.39 10.15
C THR A 274 -13.48 -5.56 10.65
N ALA A 275 -13.69 -6.22 11.79
CA ALA A 275 -15.03 -6.40 12.36
C ALA A 275 -15.67 -5.07 12.79
N ASP A 276 -14.88 -4.15 13.35
CA ASP A 276 -15.35 -2.82 13.76
C ASP A 276 -15.76 -1.96 12.57
N LEU A 277 -15.11 -2.13 11.41
CA LEU A 277 -15.47 -1.41 10.18
C LEU A 277 -16.85 -1.83 9.66
N ASN A 278 -17.13 -3.14 9.62
CA ASN A 278 -18.45 -3.65 9.25
C ASN A 278 -19.54 -3.14 10.22
N LYS A 279 -19.23 -3.15 11.52
CA LYS A 279 -20.12 -2.55 12.53
C LYS A 279 -20.31 -1.06 12.30
N THR A 280 -19.27 -0.31 11.96
CA THR A 280 -19.38 1.14 11.68
C THR A 280 -20.30 1.40 10.48
N LEU A 281 -20.22 0.60 9.42
CA LEU A 281 -21.16 0.71 8.29
C LEU A 281 -22.61 0.49 8.74
N ALA A 282 -22.85 -0.54 9.54
CA ALA A 282 -24.19 -0.87 10.06
C ALA A 282 -24.73 0.22 11.01
N ASP A 283 -23.91 0.71 11.94
CA ASP A 283 -24.29 1.77 12.90
C ASP A 283 -24.67 3.09 12.20
N ASN A 284 -24.15 3.33 10.98
CA ASN A 284 -24.49 4.48 10.14
C ASN A 284 -25.64 4.19 9.16
N GLY A 285 -26.36 3.08 9.32
CA GLY A 285 -27.61 2.81 8.60
C GLY A 285 -27.47 1.98 7.32
N MET A 286 -26.30 1.44 7.01
CA MET A 286 -26.14 0.48 5.93
C MET A 286 -26.60 -0.92 6.36
N LYS A 287 -27.21 -1.66 5.43
CA LYS A 287 -27.41 -3.10 5.62
C LYS A 287 -26.11 -3.84 5.31
N VAL A 288 -25.50 -4.41 6.34
CA VAL A 288 -24.36 -5.31 6.19
C VAL A 288 -24.88 -6.74 6.07
N LEU A 289 -24.77 -7.30 4.88
CA LEU A 289 -25.42 -8.55 4.50
C LEU A 289 -24.39 -9.66 4.24
N ALA A 290 -24.70 -10.88 4.65
CA ALA A 290 -24.03 -12.05 4.12
C ALA A 290 -24.47 -12.27 2.67
N PRO A 291 -23.55 -12.59 1.73
CA PRO A 291 -23.93 -12.87 0.36
C PRO A 291 -24.82 -14.13 0.27
N THR A 292 -25.87 -14.07 -0.57
CA THR A 292 -26.69 -15.24 -0.87
C THR A 292 -25.86 -16.32 -1.56
N PRO A 293 -26.31 -17.60 -1.59
CA PRO A 293 -25.63 -18.64 -2.38
C PRO A 293 -25.44 -18.22 -3.85
N ALA A 294 -26.47 -17.62 -4.46
CA ALA A 294 -26.38 -17.19 -5.86
C ALA A 294 -25.34 -16.07 -6.09
N ILE A 295 -25.17 -15.14 -5.13
CA ILE A 295 -24.10 -14.15 -5.18
C ILE A 295 -22.73 -14.81 -5.01
N LYS A 296 -22.57 -15.73 -4.05
CA LYS A 296 -21.32 -16.47 -3.84
C LYS A 296 -20.90 -17.26 -5.07
N ASP A 297 -21.82 -18.05 -5.62
CA ASP A 297 -21.56 -18.91 -6.78
C ASP A 297 -21.23 -18.07 -8.03
N GLY A 298 -21.94 -16.97 -8.23
CA GLY A 298 -21.67 -16.04 -9.33
C GLY A 298 -20.28 -15.41 -9.24
N PHE A 299 -19.89 -14.90 -8.07
CA PHE A 299 -18.53 -14.37 -7.88
C PHE A 299 -17.45 -15.45 -7.89
N ALA A 300 -17.73 -16.66 -7.40
CA ALA A 300 -16.81 -17.79 -7.50
C ALA A 300 -16.53 -18.17 -8.96
N ALA A 301 -17.56 -18.16 -9.83
CA ALA A 301 -17.39 -18.41 -11.26
C ALA A 301 -16.51 -17.31 -11.92
N ILE A 302 -16.72 -16.04 -11.58
CA ILE A 302 -15.87 -14.92 -12.00
C ILE A 302 -14.43 -15.13 -11.52
N GLY A 303 -14.24 -15.47 -10.25
CA GLY A 303 -12.93 -15.71 -9.66
C GLY A 303 -12.18 -16.86 -10.33
N LYS A 304 -12.87 -17.96 -10.69
CA LYS A 304 -12.28 -19.07 -11.45
C LYS A 304 -11.75 -18.60 -12.81
N THR A 305 -12.58 -17.89 -13.57
CA THR A 305 -12.18 -17.32 -14.87
C THR A 305 -10.95 -16.42 -14.74
N MET A 306 -10.97 -15.50 -13.76
CA MET A 306 -9.86 -14.57 -13.54
C MET A 306 -8.58 -15.27 -13.04
N THR A 307 -8.70 -16.34 -12.27
CA THR A 307 -7.55 -17.16 -11.87
C THR A 307 -6.88 -17.81 -13.08
N GLU A 308 -7.68 -18.38 -14.00
CA GLU A 308 -7.16 -18.97 -15.24
C GLU A 308 -6.49 -17.93 -16.14
N GLU A 309 -7.10 -16.75 -16.30
CA GLU A 309 -6.55 -15.62 -17.05
C GLU A 309 -5.23 -15.14 -16.43
N TRP A 310 -5.19 -14.97 -15.09
CA TRP A 310 -3.99 -14.55 -14.37
C TRP A 310 -2.85 -15.57 -14.47
N MET A 311 -3.14 -16.86 -14.27
CA MET A 311 -2.16 -17.94 -14.40
C MET A 311 -1.52 -17.96 -15.78
N LYS A 312 -2.33 -17.81 -16.83
CA LYS A 312 -1.83 -17.72 -18.22
C LYS A 312 -0.94 -16.49 -18.43
N ALA A 313 -1.30 -15.34 -17.89
CA ALA A 313 -0.52 -14.10 -18.02
C ALA A 313 0.78 -14.13 -17.21
N ALA A 314 0.75 -14.67 -15.98
CA ALA A 314 1.89 -14.73 -15.07
C ALA A 314 2.93 -15.81 -15.46
N GLY A 315 2.53 -16.84 -16.24
CA GLY A 315 3.42 -17.89 -16.75
C GLY A 315 4.19 -18.61 -15.64
N ALA A 316 5.46 -18.89 -15.89
CA ALA A 316 6.30 -19.70 -14.98
C ALA A 316 6.45 -19.07 -13.57
N ASP A 317 6.53 -17.75 -13.44
CA ASP A 317 6.58 -17.09 -12.14
C ASP A 317 5.27 -17.32 -11.37
N GLY A 318 4.12 -17.22 -12.05
CA GLY A 318 2.80 -17.48 -11.47
C GLY A 318 2.63 -18.95 -11.01
N GLU A 319 3.04 -19.89 -11.84
CA GLU A 319 3.02 -21.33 -11.52
C GLU A 319 3.86 -21.64 -10.27
N ALA A 320 5.09 -21.08 -10.21
CA ALA A 320 5.99 -21.27 -9.07
C ALA A 320 5.40 -20.68 -7.77
N ILE A 321 4.81 -19.50 -7.82
CA ILE A 321 4.18 -18.84 -6.66
C ILE A 321 2.98 -19.66 -6.18
N VAL A 322 2.07 -20.06 -7.08
CA VAL A 322 0.89 -20.84 -6.70
C VAL A 322 1.27 -22.21 -6.16
N ALA A 323 2.29 -22.88 -6.73
CA ALA A 323 2.80 -24.13 -6.22
C ALA A 323 3.39 -24.00 -4.80
N ALA A 324 4.11 -22.90 -4.52
CA ALA A 324 4.63 -22.60 -3.18
C ALA A 324 3.50 -22.24 -2.19
N TYR A 325 2.50 -21.52 -2.64
CA TYR A 325 1.35 -21.12 -1.83
C TYR A 325 0.49 -22.33 -1.39
N LYS A 326 0.35 -23.34 -2.24
CA LYS A 326 -0.43 -24.55 -1.95
C LYS A 326 0.25 -25.56 -1.01
N LYS A 327 1.55 -25.44 -0.78
CA LYS A 327 2.30 -26.23 0.21
C LYS A 327 2.01 -25.77 1.63
#